data_5cf04bdf56930639f6c14972097691b8
#
_entry.id   5cf04bdf56930639f6c14972097691b8
#
_cell.length_a   1.000
_cell.length_b   1.000
_cell.length_c   1.000
_cell.angle_alpha   90.00
_cell.angle_beta   90.00
_cell.angle_gamma   90.00
#
_symmetry.space_group_name_H-M   'P 1'
#
loop_
_entity.id
_entity.type
_entity.pdbx_description
1 polymer ?
#
loop_
_entity_poly.entity_id
_entity_poly.type
_entity_poly.pdbx_seq_one_letter_code
_entity_poly.pdbx_strand_id
1 'polypeptide(L)'
;MDMRSVVGQSDHYAGQSWRDAALAPQYKPGKMRAVFAQYERNPDYYFNGELDNGIVLSSIDGHDWYTDGGGNHRTVLAKFACDRIARHTGRYPLVRGVSTCRYEADMQAWLLFCQLRERHAQLIFVAVTREDRQRTDVAGATDISWRLRFFVLDRRFGGIPRAGHLDAARFCAYARHVLAHDGKPSWRDRVLDRLIGDPDRLVYQSVA
;
A
#
# COMPACT_ATOMS: atom_id res chain seq x y z
N MET A 1 17.87 -8.76 -3.97
CA MET A 1 16.87 -8.76 -2.87
C MET A 1 17.28 -9.77 -1.81
N ASP A 2 17.31 -9.35 -0.56
CA ASP A 2 17.46 -10.27 0.58
C ASP A 2 16.08 -10.88 0.90
N MET A 3 15.94 -12.19 0.77
CA MET A 3 14.65 -12.84 0.98
C MET A 3 14.21 -12.91 2.46
N ARG A 4 15.08 -12.56 3.40
CA ARG A 4 14.71 -12.43 4.83
C ARG A 4 13.77 -11.25 5.05
N SER A 5 13.93 -10.18 4.27
CA SER A 5 13.06 -9.00 4.33
C SER A 5 11.67 -9.22 3.69
N VAL A 6 11.45 -10.35 3.03
CA VAL A 6 10.13 -10.69 2.49
C VAL A 6 9.32 -11.37 3.59
N VAL A 7 8.39 -10.65 4.20
CA VAL A 7 7.69 -11.05 5.42
C VAL A 7 6.27 -11.55 5.19
N GLY A 8 5.66 -11.27 4.04
CA GLY A 8 4.29 -11.63 3.78
C GLY A 8 3.99 -12.03 2.34
N GLN A 9 2.83 -12.65 2.17
CA GLN A 9 2.29 -13.10 0.90
C GLN A 9 0.99 -12.37 0.58
N SER A 10 0.66 -12.26 -0.71
CA SER A 10 -0.59 -11.65 -1.16
C SER A 10 -1.82 -12.49 -0.81
N ASP A 11 -2.99 -11.90 -0.93
CA ASP A 11 -4.32 -12.30 -0.44
C ASP A 11 -4.64 -13.80 -0.44
N HIS A 12 -4.33 -14.51 -1.51
CA HIS A 12 -4.64 -15.94 -1.63
C HIS A 12 -3.82 -16.86 -0.71
N TYR A 13 -2.80 -16.31 -0.06
CA TYR A 13 -1.89 -17.01 0.85
C TYR A 13 -1.89 -16.38 2.24
N ALA A 14 -2.79 -15.44 2.49
CA ALA A 14 -2.94 -14.82 3.80
C ALA A 14 -3.14 -15.89 4.89
N GLY A 15 -2.33 -15.80 5.94
CA GLY A 15 -2.37 -16.77 7.04
C GLY A 15 -1.64 -18.09 6.81
N GLN A 16 -1.12 -18.38 5.59
CA GLN A 16 -0.27 -19.53 5.35
C GLN A 16 1.18 -19.25 5.77
N SER A 17 1.80 -20.22 6.44
CA SER A 17 3.25 -20.18 6.60
C SER A 17 3.95 -20.41 5.26
N TRP A 18 5.21 -19.98 5.15
CA TRP A 18 6.03 -20.25 3.95
C TRP A 18 6.16 -21.74 3.66
N ARG A 19 6.22 -22.55 4.72
CA ARG A 19 6.30 -24.01 4.61
C ARG A 19 5.00 -24.58 4.04
N ASP A 20 3.86 -24.14 4.54
CA ASP A 20 2.56 -24.61 4.06
C ASP A 20 2.33 -24.20 2.61
N ALA A 21 2.72 -22.99 2.24
CA ALA A 21 2.68 -22.52 0.86
C ALA A 21 3.59 -23.36 -0.08
N ALA A 22 4.69 -23.91 0.43
CA ALA A 22 5.57 -24.79 -0.34
C ALA A 22 5.02 -26.22 -0.49
N LEU A 23 4.51 -26.80 0.61
CA LEU A 23 4.16 -28.22 0.69
C LEU A 23 2.67 -28.48 0.36
N ALA A 24 1.80 -27.60 0.77
CA ALA A 24 0.35 -27.72 0.61
C ALA A 24 -0.26 -26.37 0.15
N PRO A 25 0.12 -25.87 -1.03
CA PRO A 25 -0.37 -24.59 -1.52
C PRO A 25 -1.89 -24.64 -1.71
N GLN A 26 -2.63 -23.77 -1.04
CA GLN A 26 -4.09 -23.67 -1.14
C GLN A 26 -4.53 -23.20 -2.52
N TYR A 27 -3.67 -22.43 -3.21
CA TYR A 27 -3.97 -21.83 -4.50
C TYR A 27 -3.03 -22.35 -5.59
N LYS A 28 -3.60 -22.88 -6.67
CA LYS A 28 -2.87 -23.38 -7.87
C LYS A 28 -1.69 -24.32 -7.55
N PRO A 29 -1.92 -25.47 -6.91
CA PRO A 29 -0.85 -26.39 -6.47
C PRO A 29 0.04 -26.87 -7.63
N GLY A 30 -0.50 -26.99 -8.84
CA GLY A 30 0.28 -27.36 -10.04
C GLY A 30 1.39 -26.36 -10.38
N LYS A 31 1.22 -25.08 -10.08
CA LYS A 31 2.27 -24.07 -10.28
C LYS A 31 3.48 -24.29 -9.39
N MET A 32 3.28 -24.74 -8.15
CA MET A 32 4.39 -25.03 -7.25
C MET A 32 5.30 -26.13 -7.80
N ARG A 33 4.70 -27.20 -8.34
CA ARG A 33 5.46 -28.30 -9.01
C ARG A 33 6.27 -27.78 -10.19
N ALA A 34 5.68 -26.91 -11.02
CA ALA A 34 6.38 -26.32 -12.16
C ALA A 34 7.59 -25.47 -11.73
N VAL A 35 7.45 -24.71 -10.66
CA VAL A 35 8.53 -23.88 -10.11
C VAL A 35 9.65 -24.75 -9.52
N PHE A 36 9.32 -25.83 -8.82
CA PHE A 36 10.30 -26.80 -8.35
C PHE A 36 11.07 -27.44 -9.53
N ALA A 37 10.36 -27.93 -10.54
CA ALA A 37 10.99 -28.53 -11.71
C ALA A 37 11.88 -27.54 -12.50
N GLN A 38 11.52 -26.26 -12.51
CA GLN A 38 12.36 -25.20 -13.08
C GLN A 38 13.65 -25.01 -12.27
N TYR A 39 13.54 -24.97 -10.95
CA TYR A 39 14.70 -24.82 -10.07
C TYR A 39 15.64 -26.03 -10.13
N GLU A 40 15.11 -27.25 -10.18
CA GLU A 40 15.93 -28.47 -10.35
C GLU A 40 16.73 -28.44 -11.64
N ARG A 41 16.15 -27.95 -12.74
CA ARG A 41 16.84 -27.81 -14.03
C ARG A 41 17.86 -26.69 -14.06
N ASN A 42 17.62 -25.60 -13.32
CA ASN A 42 18.51 -24.45 -13.24
C ASN A 42 18.55 -23.91 -11.80
N PRO A 43 19.43 -24.46 -10.93
CA PRO A 43 19.56 -24.02 -9.54
C PRO A 43 19.99 -22.56 -9.39
N ASP A 44 20.65 -21.99 -10.37
CA ASP A 44 21.13 -20.61 -10.37
C ASP A 44 20.08 -19.60 -10.88
N TYR A 45 18.89 -20.06 -11.25
CA TYR A 45 17.82 -19.24 -11.82
C TYR A 45 17.52 -17.98 -11.03
N TYR A 46 17.60 -18.05 -9.70
CA TYR A 46 17.32 -16.91 -8.83
C TYR A 46 18.54 -16.02 -8.53
N PHE A 47 19.74 -16.42 -8.95
CA PHE A 47 20.98 -15.81 -8.48
C PHE A 47 21.83 -15.17 -9.58
N ASN A 48 21.67 -15.55 -10.82
CA ASN A 48 22.47 -15.05 -11.94
C ASN A 48 22.10 -13.62 -12.38
N GLY A 49 20.84 -13.22 -12.24
CA GLY A 49 20.37 -11.86 -12.54
C GLY A 49 20.22 -11.53 -14.03
N GLU A 50 20.40 -12.48 -14.92
CA GLU A 50 20.30 -12.27 -16.37
C GLU A 50 18.85 -12.17 -16.86
N LEU A 51 17.91 -12.69 -16.10
CA LEU A 51 16.50 -12.74 -16.44
C LEU A 51 15.61 -12.18 -15.32
N ASP A 52 14.50 -11.57 -15.71
CA ASP A 52 13.39 -11.32 -14.80
C ASP A 52 12.86 -12.67 -14.31
N ASN A 53 13.04 -12.97 -13.04
CA ASN A 53 12.58 -14.22 -12.45
C ASN A 53 11.06 -14.21 -12.15
N GLY A 54 10.36 -13.13 -12.48
CA GLY A 54 8.92 -12.96 -12.30
C GLY A 54 8.49 -12.92 -10.82
N ILE A 55 9.41 -12.59 -9.91
CA ILE A 55 9.09 -12.24 -8.53
C ILE A 55 8.80 -10.74 -8.51
N VAL A 56 7.62 -10.39 -8.03
CA VAL A 56 7.19 -8.99 -7.83
C VAL A 56 6.93 -8.78 -6.36
N LEU A 57 7.59 -7.80 -5.77
CA LEU A 57 7.46 -7.47 -4.36
C LEU A 57 7.04 -6.01 -4.19
N SER A 58 6.22 -5.76 -3.19
CA SER A 58 5.85 -4.41 -2.76
C SER A 58 6.22 -4.15 -1.31
N SER A 59 6.50 -2.89 -0.99
CA SER A 59 6.77 -2.42 0.37
C SER A 59 6.23 -1.01 0.54
N ILE A 60 5.79 -0.67 1.74
CA ILE A 60 5.38 0.69 2.12
C ILE A 60 6.55 1.46 2.74
N ASP A 61 7.39 0.76 3.50
CA ASP A 61 8.49 1.37 4.25
C ASP A 61 9.88 1.10 3.64
N GLY A 62 9.95 0.14 2.70
CA GLY A 62 11.21 -0.31 2.09
C GLY A 62 11.97 -1.33 2.94
N HIS A 63 11.47 -1.72 4.10
CA HIS A 63 12.07 -2.72 4.99
C HIS A 63 11.36 -4.07 4.88
N ASP A 64 10.06 -4.06 5.06
CA ASP A 64 9.21 -5.23 4.96
C ASP A 64 8.61 -5.35 3.57
N TRP A 65 8.88 -6.47 2.90
CA TRP A 65 8.43 -6.73 1.54
C TRP A 65 7.36 -7.82 1.52
N TYR A 66 6.40 -7.64 0.63
CA TYR A 66 5.27 -8.54 0.44
C TYR A 66 5.19 -8.94 -1.02
N THR A 67 4.77 -10.17 -1.31
CA THR A 67 4.52 -10.55 -2.70
C THR A 67 3.34 -9.75 -3.26
N ASP A 68 3.50 -9.23 -4.49
CA ASP A 68 2.51 -8.38 -5.13
C ASP A 68 2.21 -8.83 -6.56
N GLY A 69 0.94 -9.19 -6.83
CA GLY A 69 0.42 -9.50 -8.16
C GLY A 69 1.04 -10.68 -8.91
N GLY A 70 2.22 -11.15 -8.50
CA GLY A 70 2.93 -12.23 -9.19
C GLY A 70 4.06 -12.85 -8.38
N GLY A 71 4.47 -14.08 -8.79
CA GLY A 71 5.67 -14.70 -8.27
C GLY A 71 5.56 -15.34 -6.88
N ASN A 72 4.39 -15.47 -6.26
CA ASN A 72 4.23 -16.09 -4.93
C ASN A 72 4.97 -17.43 -4.79
N HIS A 73 4.71 -18.39 -5.70
CA HIS A 73 5.36 -19.70 -5.67
C HIS A 73 6.87 -19.60 -5.85
N ARG A 74 7.33 -18.69 -6.72
CA ARG A 74 8.77 -18.43 -6.95
C ARG A 74 9.41 -17.79 -5.72
N THR A 75 8.73 -16.88 -5.06
CA THR A 75 9.18 -16.27 -3.80
C THR A 75 9.34 -17.31 -2.71
N VAL A 76 8.33 -18.18 -2.55
CA VAL A 76 8.40 -19.30 -1.59
C VAL A 76 9.65 -20.16 -1.86
N LEU A 77 9.83 -20.60 -3.09
CA LEU A 77 10.97 -21.43 -3.43
C LEU A 77 12.31 -20.70 -3.28
N ALA A 78 12.40 -19.44 -3.69
CA ALA A 78 13.60 -18.62 -3.53
C ALA A 78 14.00 -18.47 -2.04
N LYS A 79 13.04 -18.29 -1.12
CA LYS A 79 13.33 -18.27 0.33
C LYS A 79 13.99 -19.56 0.78
N PHE A 80 13.39 -20.71 0.45
CA PHE A 80 13.96 -22.01 0.82
C PHE A 80 15.30 -22.31 0.16
N ALA A 81 15.49 -21.87 -1.10
CA ALA A 81 16.79 -21.98 -1.77
C ALA A 81 17.86 -21.15 -1.07
N CYS A 82 17.55 -19.90 -0.70
CA CYS A 82 18.45 -19.04 0.08
C CYS A 82 18.82 -19.66 1.43
N ASP A 83 17.83 -20.15 2.17
CA ASP A 83 18.05 -20.80 3.47
C ASP A 83 18.91 -22.06 3.36
N ARG A 84 18.71 -22.85 2.27
CA ARG A 84 19.55 -24.02 2.00
C ARG A 84 20.99 -23.63 1.73
N ILE A 85 21.22 -22.62 0.85
CA ILE A 85 22.55 -22.14 0.54
C ILE A 85 23.22 -21.58 1.83
N ALA A 86 22.51 -20.77 2.60
CA ALA A 86 23.05 -20.19 3.82
C ALA A 86 23.49 -21.25 4.84
N ARG A 87 22.73 -22.33 5.00
CA ARG A 87 23.10 -23.46 5.86
C ARG A 87 24.35 -24.18 5.42
N HIS A 88 24.62 -24.25 4.12
CA HIS A 88 25.80 -24.94 3.59
C HIS A 88 27.03 -24.05 3.51
N THR A 89 26.85 -22.75 3.23
CA THR A 89 27.97 -21.83 2.96
C THR A 89 28.24 -20.84 4.08
N GLY A 90 27.35 -20.72 5.08
CA GLY A 90 27.39 -19.69 6.11
C GLY A 90 27.03 -18.27 5.60
N ARG A 91 26.67 -18.13 4.31
CA ARG A 91 26.36 -16.85 3.70
C ARG A 91 24.96 -16.86 3.09
N TYR A 92 24.16 -15.84 3.39
CA TYR A 92 22.83 -15.69 2.80
C TYR A 92 22.94 -15.04 1.42
N PRO A 93 22.51 -15.70 0.34
CA PRO A 93 22.62 -15.15 -1.01
C PRO A 93 21.55 -14.09 -1.26
N LEU A 94 21.80 -13.22 -2.24
CA LEU A 94 20.82 -12.27 -2.74
C LEU A 94 20.12 -12.84 -3.98
N VAL A 95 18.81 -12.80 -4.01
CA VAL A 95 18.01 -13.08 -5.20
C VAL A 95 18.08 -11.88 -6.14
N ARG A 96 18.35 -12.15 -7.43
CA ARG A 96 18.49 -11.15 -8.48
C ARG A 96 17.29 -11.21 -9.43
N GLY A 97 17.13 -10.21 -10.30
CA GLY A 97 16.02 -10.18 -11.27
C GLY A 97 14.63 -10.04 -10.61
N VAL A 98 14.56 -9.46 -9.42
CA VAL A 98 13.31 -9.21 -8.70
C VAL A 98 12.80 -7.82 -9.04
N SER A 99 11.54 -7.74 -9.50
CA SER A 99 10.85 -6.47 -9.64
C SER A 99 10.33 -5.99 -8.29
N THR A 100 10.61 -4.74 -7.95
CA THR A 100 10.20 -4.16 -6.67
C THR A 100 9.37 -2.90 -6.87
N CYS A 101 8.32 -2.75 -6.08
CA CYS A 101 7.52 -1.54 -6.00
C CYS A 101 7.54 -1.03 -4.56
N ARG A 102 8.12 0.15 -4.35
CA ARG A 102 8.06 0.82 -3.05
C ARG A 102 6.96 1.88 -3.11
N TYR A 103 6.01 1.76 -2.19
CA TYR A 103 4.97 2.76 -2.00
C TYR A 103 5.42 3.75 -0.92
N GLU A 104 5.46 5.01 -1.28
CA GLU A 104 5.58 6.09 -0.29
C GLU A 104 4.18 6.62 0.00
N ALA A 105 3.75 6.48 1.25
CA ALA A 105 2.46 6.97 1.70
C ALA A 105 2.64 8.25 2.52
N ASP A 106 1.74 9.22 2.34
CA ASP A 106 1.59 10.31 3.29
C ASP A 106 1.00 9.73 4.60
N MET A 107 1.90 9.33 5.49
CA MET A 107 1.52 8.71 6.76
C MET A 107 0.69 9.62 7.64
N GLN A 108 0.86 10.94 7.54
CA GLN A 108 0.07 11.91 8.29
C GLN A 108 -1.37 11.91 7.80
N ALA A 109 -1.58 12.00 6.49
CA ALA A 109 -2.91 11.93 5.90
C ALA A 109 -3.58 10.58 6.19
N TRP A 110 -2.82 9.49 6.13
CA TRP A 110 -3.31 8.16 6.43
C TRP A 110 -3.78 8.00 7.87
N LEU A 111 -2.98 8.43 8.85
CA LEU A 111 -3.35 8.34 10.27
C LEU A 111 -4.59 9.18 10.58
N LEU A 112 -4.68 10.39 10.05
CA LEU A 112 -5.85 11.25 10.20
C LEU A 112 -7.10 10.65 9.55
N PHE A 113 -6.96 10.03 8.38
CA PHE A 113 -8.03 9.29 7.71
C PHE A 113 -8.55 8.14 8.59
N CYS A 114 -7.64 7.33 9.15
CA CYS A 114 -8.02 6.23 10.04
C CYS A 114 -8.74 6.74 11.28
N GLN A 115 -8.24 7.79 11.92
CA GLN A 115 -8.87 8.39 13.11
C GLN A 115 -10.26 8.96 12.82
N LEU A 116 -10.45 9.65 11.69
CA LEU A 116 -11.76 10.13 11.28
C LEU A 116 -12.74 8.98 11.05
N ARG A 117 -12.30 7.94 10.36
CA ARG A 117 -13.12 6.78 10.07
C ARG A 117 -13.51 6.02 11.34
N GLU A 118 -12.59 5.89 12.28
CA GLU A 118 -12.86 5.21 13.55
C GLU A 118 -13.85 5.99 14.43
N ARG A 119 -13.66 7.31 14.55
CA ARG A 119 -14.42 8.13 15.51
C ARG A 119 -15.69 8.74 14.94
N HIS A 120 -15.73 9.05 13.64
CA HIS A 120 -16.78 9.87 13.04
C HIS A 120 -17.37 9.29 11.74
N ALA A 121 -17.26 7.97 11.48
CA ALA A 121 -17.77 7.32 10.27
C ALA A 121 -19.27 7.58 9.99
N GLN A 122 -20.07 7.81 11.04
CA GLN A 122 -21.51 8.09 10.90
C GLN A 122 -21.78 9.51 10.38
N LEU A 123 -20.85 10.44 10.63
CA LEU A 123 -21.01 11.86 10.30
C LEU A 123 -20.19 12.26 9.08
N ILE A 124 -19.06 11.60 8.85
CA ILE A 124 -18.11 11.95 7.82
C ILE A 124 -17.72 10.72 7.03
N PHE A 125 -18.00 10.77 5.73
CA PHE A 125 -17.49 9.77 4.78
C PHE A 125 -16.28 10.35 4.05
N VAL A 126 -15.21 9.57 3.92
CA VAL A 126 -14.01 9.94 3.17
C VAL A 126 -13.67 8.81 2.21
N ALA A 127 -13.50 9.15 0.94
CA ALA A 127 -12.94 8.28 -0.08
C ALA A 127 -11.63 8.87 -0.62
N VAL A 128 -10.67 8.01 -0.94
CA VAL A 128 -9.37 8.43 -1.50
C VAL A 128 -9.32 8.05 -2.96
N THR A 129 -8.99 8.99 -3.82
CA THR A 129 -8.77 8.79 -5.24
C THR A 129 -7.34 9.12 -5.61
N ARG A 130 -6.83 8.48 -6.65
CA ARG A 130 -5.50 8.75 -7.23
C ARG A 130 -5.71 9.55 -8.51
N GLU A 131 -5.06 10.68 -8.60
CA GLU A 131 -5.07 11.54 -9.78
C GLU A 131 -3.65 11.85 -10.25
N ASP A 132 -3.52 12.36 -11.45
CA ASP A 132 -2.26 12.87 -12.01
C ASP A 132 -1.08 11.90 -11.89
N ARG A 133 -1.19 10.77 -12.58
CA ARG A 133 -0.09 9.82 -12.67
C ARG A 133 1.10 10.47 -13.38
N GLN A 134 2.20 10.63 -12.66
CA GLN A 134 3.50 10.98 -13.21
C GLN A 134 4.37 9.73 -13.28
N ARG A 135 5.06 9.55 -14.39
CA ARG A 135 5.97 8.43 -14.60
C ARG A 135 7.31 8.97 -15.07
N THR A 136 8.36 8.61 -14.38
CA THR A 136 9.75 8.90 -14.74
C THR A 136 10.50 7.58 -14.88
N ASP A 137 10.99 7.29 -16.09
CA ASP A 137 11.81 6.11 -16.34
C ASP A 137 13.29 6.50 -16.27
N VAL A 138 14.03 5.82 -15.43
CA VAL A 138 15.49 5.88 -15.34
C VAL A 138 16.07 4.49 -15.55
N ALA A 139 17.33 4.37 -15.90
CA ALA A 139 17.98 3.09 -16.18
C ALA A 139 17.78 2.11 -15.00
N GLY A 140 17.02 1.04 -15.23
CA GLY A 140 16.76 -0.02 -14.27
C GLY A 140 15.66 0.28 -13.23
N ALA A 141 15.00 1.45 -13.30
CA ALA A 141 13.89 1.79 -12.41
C ALA A 141 12.82 2.62 -13.11
N THR A 142 11.59 2.46 -12.66
CA THR A 142 10.47 3.33 -13.02
C THR A 142 9.93 3.94 -11.73
N ASP A 143 9.88 5.27 -11.68
CA ASP A 143 9.23 5.99 -10.61
C ASP A 143 7.82 6.40 -11.06
N ILE A 144 6.81 6.06 -10.25
CA ILE A 144 5.42 6.40 -10.51
C ILE A 144 4.88 7.12 -9.28
N SER A 145 4.60 8.38 -9.43
CA SER A 145 3.94 9.17 -8.39
C SER A 145 2.47 9.43 -8.71
N TRP A 146 1.69 9.56 -7.66
CA TRP A 146 0.26 9.85 -7.75
C TRP A 146 -0.07 11.00 -6.82
N ARG A 147 -0.91 11.92 -7.29
CA ARG A 147 -1.52 12.91 -6.41
C ARG A 147 -2.76 12.28 -5.77
N LEU A 148 -2.82 12.32 -4.45
CA LEU A 148 -3.99 11.85 -3.71
C LEU A 148 -5.02 12.97 -3.62
N ARG A 149 -6.28 12.62 -3.86
CA ARG A 149 -7.45 13.44 -3.59
C ARG A 149 -8.36 12.75 -2.61
N PHE A 150 -8.87 13.50 -1.68
CA PHE A 150 -9.81 13.04 -0.66
C PHE A 150 -11.19 13.62 -0.97
N PHE A 151 -12.11 12.77 -1.38
CA PHE A 151 -13.51 13.14 -1.42
C PHE A 151 -14.06 13.05 -0.01
N VAL A 152 -14.62 14.14 0.50
CA VAL A 152 -15.22 14.23 1.83
C VAL A 152 -16.69 14.52 1.69
N LEU A 153 -17.53 13.75 2.39
CA LEU A 153 -18.96 14.00 2.57
C LEU A 153 -19.21 14.24 4.05
N ASP A 154 -19.51 15.49 4.40
CA ASP A 154 -19.66 15.95 5.78
C ASP A 154 -21.14 16.18 6.12
N ARG A 155 -21.67 15.40 7.07
CA ARG A 155 -23.07 15.43 7.53
C ARG A 155 -23.26 16.12 8.88
N ARG A 156 -22.21 16.75 9.41
CA ARG A 156 -22.23 17.35 10.76
C ARG A 156 -23.18 18.55 10.93
N PHE A 157 -23.61 19.14 9.84
CA PHE A 157 -24.35 20.43 9.88
C PHE A 157 -25.86 20.27 9.90
N GLY A 158 -26.38 19.07 9.78
CA GLY A 158 -27.82 18.87 9.61
C GLY A 158 -28.31 19.41 8.25
N GLY A 159 -29.26 18.77 7.61
CA GLY A 159 -29.71 19.17 6.27
C GLY A 159 -28.90 18.51 5.15
N ILE A 160 -28.60 19.27 4.08
CA ILE A 160 -27.88 18.72 2.91
C ILE A 160 -26.40 18.48 3.28
N PRO A 161 -25.87 17.26 3.09
CA PRO A 161 -24.46 16.98 3.33
C PRO A 161 -23.55 17.84 2.46
N ARG A 162 -22.46 18.30 3.02
CA ARG A 162 -21.44 19.02 2.27
C ARG A 162 -20.48 18.05 1.63
N ALA A 163 -20.23 18.19 0.35
CA ALA A 163 -19.33 17.35 -0.41
C ALA A 163 -18.23 18.18 -1.06
N GLY A 164 -17.02 17.64 -1.14
CA GLY A 164 -15.92 18.29 -1.84
C GLY A 164 -14.68 17.45 -1.94
N HIS A 165 -13.79 17.86 -2.83
CA HIS A 165 -12.49 17.24 -3.06
C HIS A 165 -11.39 18.08 -2.42
N LEU A 166 -10.59 17.48 -1.58
CA LEU A 166 -9.46 18.08 -0.89
C LEU A 166 -8.16 17.43 -1.37
N ASP A 167 -7.12 18.22 -1.56
CA ASP A 167 -5.74 17.70 -1.62
C ASP A 167 -5.30 17.22 -0.24
N ALA A 168 -4.13 16.57 -0.15
CA ALA A 168 -3.64 16.00 1.10
C ALA A 168 -3.46 17.05 2.21
N ALA A 169 -2.94 18.24 1.89
CA ALA A 169 -2.72 19.31 2.87
C ALA A 169 -4.04 19.83 3.45
N ARG A 170 -5.00 20.11 2.57
CA ARG A 170 -6.35 20.57 2.98
C ARG A 170 -7.10 19.49 3.73
N PHE A 171 -6.96 18.22 3.30
CA PHE A 171 -7.55 17.11 4.05
C PHE A 171 -6.97 17.00 5.46
N CYS A 172 -5.64 17.10 5.61
CA CYS A 172 -5.02 17.08 6.94
C CYS A 172 -5.51 18.22 7.83
N ALA A 173 -5.64 19.44 7.29
CA ALA A 173 -6.19 20.59 8.03
C ALA A 173 -7.65 20.35 8.46
N TYR A 174 -8.48 19.85 7.53
CA TYR A 174 -9.86 19.49 7.80
C TYR A 174 -9.97 18.42 8.90
N ALA A 175 -9.22 17.31 8.74
CA ALA A 175 -9.27 16.20 9.67
C ALA A 175 -8.86 16.59 11.08
N ARG A 176 -7.77 17.37 11.24
CA ARG A 176 -7.36 17.90 12.55
C ARG A 176 -8.43 18.79 13.17
N HIS A 177 -9.05 19.66 12.36
CA HIS A 177 -10.10 20.53 12.84
C HIS A 177 -11.31 19.73 13.37
N VAL A 178 -11.75 18.72 12.61
CA VAL A 178 -12.86 17.84 13.03
C VAL A 178 -12.53 17.09 14.31
N LEU A 179 -11.36 16.49 14.38
CA LEU A 179 -10.91 15.70 15.53
C LEU A 179 -10.76 16.58 16.78
N ALA A 180 -10.23 17.80 16.63
CA ALA A 180 -10.08 18.76 17.74
C ALA A 180 -11.42 19.20 18.34
N HIS A 181 -12.52 19.15 17.57
CA HIS A 181 -13.86 19.51 18.02
C HIS A 181 -14.77 18.30 18.26
N ASP A 182 -14.19 17.11 18.36
CA ASP A 182 -14.90 15.84 18.57
C ASP A 182 -16.08 15.64 17.59
N GLY A 183 -15.86 15.96 16.33
CA GLY A 183 -16.88 15.87 15.28
C GLY A 183 -18.01 16.91 15.37
N LYS A 184 -17.97 17.83 16.32
CA LYS A 184 -18.98 18.90 16.42
C LYS A 184 -18.58 20.10 15.56
N PRO A 185 -19.53 20.74 14.86
CA PRO A 185 -19.23 21.98 14.17
C PRO A 185 -18.81 23.08 15.14
N SER A 186 -17.65 23.70 14.89
CA SER A 186 -17.24 24.88 15.68
C SER A 186 -18.17 26.07 15.42
N TRP A 187 -18.10 27.10 16.25
CA TRP A 187 -18.88 28.31 16.00
C TRP A 187 -18.54 28.96 14.64
N ARG A 188 -17.26 28.88 14.23
CA ARG A 188 -16.81 29.38 12.93
C ARG A 188 -17.43 28.57 11.77
N ASP A 189 -17.48 27.25 11.91
CA ASP A 189 -18.14 26.40 10.93
C ASP A 189 -19.61 26.78 10.75
N ARG A 190 -20.32 27.07 11.86
CA ARG A 190 -21.73 27.46 11.82
C ARG A 190 -21.95 28.85 11.23
N VAL A 191 -21.03 29.79 11.48
CA VAL A 191 -21.08 31.14 10.89
C VAL A 191 -20.82 31.05 9.40
N LEU A 192 -19.80 30.33 8.98
CA LEU A 192 -19.49 30.12 7.55
C LEU A 192 -20.64 29.42 6.82
N ASP A 193 -21.27 28.44 7.48
CA ASP A 193 -22.46 27.77 6.95
C ASP A 193 -23.61 28.73 6.64
N ARG A 194 -23.87 29.66 7.56
CA ARG A 194 -24.93 30.68 7.38
C ARG A 194 -24.59 31.72 6.33
N LEU A 195 -23.32 32.09 6.18
CA LEU A 195 -22.89 33.19 5.30
C LEU A 195 -22.68 32.71 3.86
N ILE A 196 -22.21 31.48 3.66
CA ILE A 196 -21.79 31.00 2.34
C ILE A 196 -22.93 30.31 1.60
N GLY A 197 -23.90 29.72 2.31
CA GLY A 197 -25.14 29.17 1.74
C GLY A 197 -24.98 28.12 0.63
N ASP A 198 -23.73 27.77 0.26
CA ASP A 198 -23.40 26.88 -0.84
C ASP A 198 -23.08 25.47 -0.28
N PRO A 199 -23.98 24.51 -0.47
CA PRO A 199 -23.78 23.16 0.02
C PRO A 199 -22.60 22.43 -0.64
N ASP A 200 -22.12 22.90 -1.79
CA ASP A 200 -21.05 22.26 -2.58
C ASP A 200 -19.65 22.76 -2.22
N ARG A 201 -19.52 23.69 -1.28
CA ARG A 201 -18.25 24.33 -0.95
C ARG A 201 -17.71 23.91 0.40
N LEU A 202 -16.88 22.87 0.43
CA LEU A 202 -15.94 22.66 1.55
C LEU A 202 -14.80 23.69 1.42
N VAL A 203 -15.03 24.90 1.96
CA VAL A 203 -14.00 25.95 1.97
C VAL A 203 -13.14 25.78 3.22
N TYR A 204 -12.16 24.91 3.14
CA TYR A 204 -11.02 24.96 4.04
C TYR A 204 -9.87 25.63 3.30
N GLN A 205 -9.79 26.95 3.43
CA GLN A 205 -8.57 27.66 3.10
C GLN A 205 -7.51 27.25 4.12
N SER A 206 -6.36 26.79 3.63
CA SER A 206 -5.17 26.69 4.45
C SER A 206 -4.88 28.08 5.01
N VAL A 207 -5.03 28.25 6.31
CA VAL A 207 -4.42 29.39 6.99
C VAL A 207 -2.94 29.10 6.96
N ALA A 208 -2.20 29.90 6.17
CA ALA A 208 -0.75 29.92 6.14
C ALA A 208 -0.20 30.32 7.50
#